data_6ea3cadd4abc6a4fb5d23c8b247dc986
#
_entry.id   6ea3cadd4abc6a4fb5d23c8b247dc986
#
_cell.length_a   1.000
_cell.length_b   1.000
_cell.length_c   1.000
_cell.angle_alpha   90.00
_cell.angle_beta   90.00
_cell.angle_gamma   90.00
#
_symmetry.space_group_name_H-M   'P 1'
#
loop_
_entity.id
_entity.type
_entity.pdbx_description
1 polymer ?
#
loop_
_entity_poly.entity_id
_entity_poly.type
_entity_poly.pdbx_seq_one_letter_code
_entity_poly.pdbx_strand_id
1 'polypeptide(L)'
;MGGKKYEDLGDFYENLAKKKFNVLETTRLLGKEYNKPPFPADDKHPYYREKPCDVMIALETNTPTYLDTVNIRNHGAVDNLPSDVILDIPALAVGGDVRSVHVGVLPPGPLEVCRRQTALHEMIARAGHEGSDTLAVQALCLDPYVNSLTQARNVWKDYKAEFANQLPSFKSGKKYVSIHAK
;
A
#
# COMPACT_ATOMS: atom_id res chain seq x y z
N MET A 1 -13.59 -28.58 10.89
CA MET A 1 -12.85 -27.66 9.99
C MET A 1 -11.81 -26.95 10.84
N GLY A 2 -10.56 -27.40 10.77
CA GLY A 2 -9.48 -26.91 11.62
C GLY A 2 -8.96 -25.56 11.11
N GLY A 3 -9.23 -24.49 11.85
CA GLY A 3 -8.54 -23.25 11.67
C GLY A 3 -7.05 -23.46 11.92
N LYS A 4 -6.20 -23.20 10.92
CA LYS A 4 -4.77 -23.04 11.15
C LYS A 4 -4.63 -21.89 12.14
N LYS A 5 -4.18 -22.21 13.36
CA LYS A 5 -3.71 -21.21 14.32
C LYS A 5 -2.69 -20.36 13.58
N TYR A 6 -2.79 -19.06 13.71
CA TYR A 6 -1.69 -18.16 13.50
C TYR A 6 -0.67 -18.42 14.63
N GLU A 7 0.01 -19.56 14.51
CA GLU A 7 1.16 -19.85 15.34
C GLU A 7 2.25 -18.92 14.85
N ASP A 8 2.37 -17.88 15.65
CA ASP A 8 3.50 -17.02 15.81
C ASP A 8 3.96 -16.24 14.55
N LEU A 9 3.39 -15.04 14.41
CA LEU A 9 3.97 -13.97 13.59
C LEU A 9 5.47 -13.77 13.93
N GLY A 10 5.88 -14.03 15.18
CA GLY A 10 7.28 -14.03 15.62
C GLY A 10 8.12 -15.04 14.84
N ASP A 11 7.70 -16.29 14.74
CA ASP A 11 8.39 -17.33 13.99
C ASP A 11 8.46 -17.04 12.48
N PHE A 12 7.42 -16.42 11.93
CA PHE A 12 7.45 -15.99 10.53
C PHE A 12 8.51 -14.90 10.30
N TYR A 13 8.58 -13.89 11.16
CA TYR A 13 9.57 -12.82 11.07
C TYR A 13 10.99 -13.29 11.42
N GLU A 14 11.17 -14.19 12.39
CA GLU A 14 12.46 -14.82 12.64
C GLU A 14 12.95 -15.67 11.46
N ASN A 15 12.07 -16.40 10.80
CA ASN A 15 12.42 -17.17 9.62
C ASN A 15 12.72 -16.28 8.40
N LEU A 16 12.05 -15.13 8.26
CA LEU A 16 12.40 -14.09 7.29
C LEU A 16 13.76 -13.47 7.58
N ALA A 17 14.08 -13.18 8.85
CA ALA A 17 15.35 -12.61 9.24
C ALA A 17 16.52 -13.62 9.14
N LYS A 18 16.27 -14.91 9.41
CA LYS A 18 17.25 -16.00 9.25
C LYS A 18 17.51 -16.38 7.80
N LYS A 19 16.53 -16.26 6.92
CA LYS A 19 16.74 -16.31 5.48
C LYS A 19 17.39 -14.98 5.10
N LYS A 20 18.72 -14.98 4.96
CA LYS A 20 19.40 -13.89 4.25
C LYS A 20 18.68 -13.73 2.92
N PHE A 21 17.88 -12.69 2.81
CA PHE A 21 17.15 -12.39 1.58
C PHE A 21 18.21 -12.01 0.55
N ASN A 22 18.72 -13.00 -0.17
CA ASN A 22 19.59 -12.74 -1.28
C ASN A 22 18.71 -12.33 -2.46
N VAL A 23 18.54 -11.02 -2.60
CA VAL A 23 17.75 -10.41 -3.69
C VAL A 23 18.16 -10.99 -5.04
N LEU A 24 19.46 -11.22 -5.26
CA LEU A 24 20.00 -11.83 -6.49
C LEU A 24 19.51 -13.28 -6.66
N GLU A 25 19.45 -14.05 -5.60
CA GLU A 25 18.99 -15.44 -5.67
C GLU A 25 17.46 -15.52 -5.83
N THR A 26 16.73 -14.64 -5.19
CA THR A 26 15.27 -14.51 -5.37
C THR A 26 14.95 -14.06 -6.80
N THR A 27 15.65 -13.08 -7.34
CA THR A 27 15.49 -12.62 -8.73
C THR A 27 15.89 -13.72 -9.73
N ARG A 28 16.91 -14.53 -9.42
CA ARG A 28 17.31 -15.66 -10.25
C ARG A 28 16.31 -16.82 -10.18
N LEU A 29 15.71 -17.08 -9.05
CA LEU A 29 14.65 -18.07 -8.88
C LEU A 29 13.38 -17.61 -9.60
N LEU A 30 12.96 -16.36 -9.42
CA LEU A 30 11.85 -15.75 -10.15
C LEU A 30 12.12 -15.75 -11.66
N GLY A 31 13.34 -15.43 -12.13
CA GLY A 31 13.71 -15.47 -13.54
C GLY A 31 13.69 -16.86 -14.15
N LYS A 32 13.94 -17.91 -13.36
CA LYS A 32 13.81 -19.30 -13.82
C LYS A 32 12.36 -19.78 -13.86
N GLU A 33 11.51 -19.28 -12.98
CA GLU A 33 10.07 -19.59 -12.96
C GLU A 33 9.28 -18.75 -13.97
N TYR A 34 9.77 -17.61 -14.41
CA TYR A 34 9.11 -16.74 -15.39
C TYR A 34 8.95 -17.36 -16.78
N ASN A 35 9.71 -18.42 -17.09
CA ASN A 35 9.55 -19.19 -18.33
C ASN A 35 8.48 -20.31 -18.27
N LYS A 36 7.84 -20.48 -17.10
CA LYS A 36 6.59 -21.24 -17.00
C LYS A 36 5.46 -20.24 -16.86
N PRO A 37 4.26 -20.49 -17.42
CA PRO A 37 3.13 -19.65 -17.08
C PRO A 37 3.09 -19.57 -15.54
N PRO A 38 3.18 -18.36 -14.96
CA PRO A 38 3.48 -18.19 -13.54
C PRO A 38 2.38 -18.73 -12.63
N PHE A 39 1.25 -19.12 -13.24
CA PHE A 39 0.11 -19.62 -12.51
C PHE A 39 -0.49 -20.80 -13.26
N PRO A 40 -0.85 -21.90 -12.57
CA PRO A 40 -1.72 -22.91 -13.18
C PRO A 40 -2.99 -22.21 -13.63
N ALA A 41 -3.51 -22.59 -14.78
CA ALA A 41 -4.79 -22.10 -15.31
C ALA A 41 -5.95 -22.69 -14.48
N ASP A 42 -5.92 -22.49 -13.19
CA ASP A 42 -6.79 -23.00 -12.16
C ASP A 42 -7.42 -21.80 -11.46
N ASP A 43 -8.72 -21.65 -11.59
CA ASP A 43 -9.56 -20.63 -10.99
C ASP A 43 -9.53 -20.61 -9.44
N LYS A 44 -8.88 -21.62 -8.82
CA LYS A 44 -8.69 -21.73 -7.38
C LYS A 44 -7.43 -21.03 -6.85
N HIS A 45 -6.56 -20.52 -7.75
CA HIS A 45 -5.35 -19.84 -7.33
C HIS A 45 -5.68 -18.45 -6.74
N PRO A 46 -5.10 -18.06 -5.58
CA PRO A 46 -5.41 -16.79 -4.92
C PRO A 46 -5.25 -15.54 -5.79
N TYR A 47 -4.37 -15.58 -6.79
CA TYR A 47 -4.13 -14.49 -7.74
C TYR A 47 -5.23 -14.32 -8.81
N TYR A 48 -6.13 -15.29 -8.98
CA TYR A 48 -7.31 -15.13 -9.85
C TYR A 48 -8.44 -14.30 -9.21
N ARG A 49 -8.23 -13.75 -8.02
CA ARG A 49 -9.19 -12.85 -7.37
C ARG A 49 -9.25 -11.48 -8.02
N GLU A 50 -8.16 -11.07 -8.69
CA GLU A 50 -8.17 -9.84 -9.47
C GLU A 50 -8.81 -10.13 -10.83
N LYS A 51 -10.00 -9.57 -11.06
CA LYS A 51 -10.80 -9.79 -12.25
C LYS A 51 -10.94 -8.50 -13.07
N PRO A 52 -9.85 -7.94 -13.63
CA PRO A 52 -9.92 -6.68 -14.35
C PRO A 52 -10.82 -6.76 -15.58
N CYS A 53 -10.89 -7.92 -16.25
CA CYS A 53 -11.79 -8.12 -17.38
C CYS A 53 -13.26 -8.07 -16.94
N ASP A 54 -13.60 -8.64 -15.79
CA ASP A 54 -14.97 -8.61 -15.26
C ASP A 54 -15.39 -7.17 -14.94
N VAL A 55 -14.47 -6.36 -14.39
CA VAL A 55 -14.71 -4.93 -14.15
C VAL A 55 -14.93 -4.18 -15.46
N MET A 56 -14.09 -4.40 -16.48
CA MET A 56 -14.27 -3.77 -17.80
C MET A 56 -15.61 -4.14 -18.44
N ILE A 57 -15.96 -5.43 -18.39
CA ILE A 57 -17.26 -5.91 -18.91
C ILE A 57 -18.42 -5.27 -18.15
N ALA A 58 -18.33 -5.21 -16.82
CA ALA A 58 -19.36 -4.60 -15.99
C ALA A 58 -19.60 -3.12 -16.35
N LEU A 59 -18.53 -2.37 -16.59
CA LEU A 59 -18.59 -0.95 -16.97
C LEU A 59 -19.18 -0.77 -18.38
N GLU A 60 -18.72 -1.56 -19.36
CA GLU A 60 -19.18 -1.48 -20.74
C GLU A 60 -20.64 -1.93 -20.93
N THR A 61 -21.02 -3.01 -20.27
CA THR A 61 -22.37 -3.59 -20.40
C THR A 61 -23.37 -3.01 -19.41
N ASN A 62 -22.92 -2.14 -18.51
CA ASN A 62 -23.72 -1.62 -17.38
C ASN A 62 -24.34 -2.75 -16.51
N THR A 63 -23.64 -3.86 -16.38
CA THR A 63 -24.06 -4.98 -15.53
C THR A 63 -23.52 -4.77 -14.11
N PRO A 64 -24.36 -4.53 -13.10
CA PRO A 64 -23.89 -4.30 -11.74
C PRO A 64 -23.05 -5.47 -11.22
N THR A 65 -21.81 -5.19 -10.87
CA THR A 65 -20.85 -6.20 -10.40
C THR A 65 -20.25 -5.76 -9.07
N TYR A 66 -20.40 -6.61 -8.05
CA TYR A 66 -19.78 -6.39 -6.74
C TYR A 66 -18.29 -6.73 -6.80
N LEU A 67 -17.48 -5.84 -6.25
CA LEU A 67 -16.04 -5.98 -6.11
C LEU A 67 -15.73 -6.10 -4.62
N ASP A 68 -15.08 -7.21 -4.23
CA ASP A 68 -14.74 -7.48 -2.82
C ASP A 68 -13.86 -6.39 -2.23
N THR A 69 -12.83 -5.97 -2.98
CA THR A 69 -11.96 -4.84 -2.65
C THR A 69 -11.50 -4.14 -3.91
N VAL A 70 -11.32 -2.83 -3.81
CA VAL A 70 -10.71 -2.01 -4.86
C VAL A 70 -10.11 -0.76 -4.23
N ASN A 71 -8.95 -0.33 -4.74
CA ASN A 71 -8.33 0.92 -4.34
C ASN A 71 -9.13 2.10 -4.89
N ILE A 72 -9.97 2.68 -4.06
CA ILE A 72 -10.87 3.76 -4.43
C ILE A 72 -10.87 4.86 -3.37
N ARG A 73 -11.21 6.08 -3.79
CA ARG A 73 -11.37 7.19 -2.85
C ARG A 73 -12.49 6.90 -1.85
N ASN A 74 -12.25 7.22 -0.59
CA ASN A 74 -13.20 6.96 0.50
C ASN A 74 -14.59 7.56 0.25
N HIS A 75 -14.67 8.81 -0.16
CA HIS A 75 -15.96 9.52 -0.40
C HIS A 75 -16.99 9.33 0.73
N GLY A 76 -16.53 9.07 1.96
CA GLY A 76 -17.42 8.82 3.11
C GLY A 76 -17.87 7.35 3.24
N ALA A 77 -17.28 6.42 2.52
CA ALA A 77 -17.56 4.99 2.71
C ALA A 77 -17.16 4.51 4.10
N VAL A 78 -16.05 5.00 4.62
CA VAL A 78 -15.61 4.87 6.01
C VAL A 78 -15.78 6.22 6.70
N ASP A 79 -16.75 6.33 7.62
CA ASP A 79 -17.22 7.59 8.19
C ASP A 79 -16.15 8.36 8.97
N ASN A 80 -15.26 7.66 9.64
CA ASN A 80 -14.25 8.23 10.54
C ASN A 80 -12.84 8.30 9.95
N LEU A 81 -12.73 8.22 8.62
CA LEU A 81 -11.53 8.53 7.84
C LEU A 81 -11.78 9.72 6.91
N PRO A 82 -10.74 10.47 6.51
CA PRO A 82 -10.90 11.56 5.54
C PRO A 82 -11.51 11.08 4.22
N SER A 83 -12.35 11.91 3.60
CA SER A 83 -13.09 11.55 2.38
C SER A 83 -12.22 11.46 1.12
N ASP A 84 -11.04 12.06 1.15
CA ASP A 84 -10.12 12.17 0.00
C ASP A 84 -9.02 11.11 -0.02
N VAL A 85 -8.90 10.27 1.02
CA VAL A 85 -7.92 9.19 1.06
C VAL A 85 -8.34 8.02 0.16
N ILE A 86 -7.35 7.31 -0.36
CA ILE A 86 -7.57 6.06 -1.11
C ILE A 86 -7.55 4.90 -0.12
N LEU A 87 -8.57 4.07 -0.20
CA LEU A 87 -8.74 2.89 0.64
C LEU A 87 -8.97 1.65 -0.24
N ASP A 88 -8.57 0.50 0.27
CA ASP A 88 -8.90 -0.80 -0.32
C ASP A 88 -10.20 -1.29 0.34
N ILE A 89 -11.33 -1.00 -0.30
CA ILE A 89 -12.67 -1.20 0.25
C ILE A 89 -13.62 -1.81 -0.78
N PRO A 90 -14.74 -2.43 -0.35
CA PRO A 90 -15.76 -2.95 -1.25
C PRO A 90 -16.33 -1.85 -2.15
N ALA A 91 -16.62 -2.23 -3.39
CA ALA A 91 -17.19 -1.32 -4.37
C ALA A 91 -18.22 -2.02 -5.28
N LEU A 92 -18.96 -1.23 -6.03
CA LEU A 92 -19.89 -1.66 -7.05
C LEU A 92 -19.51 -1.01 -8.39
N ALA A 93 -19.23 -1.84 -9.39
CA ALA A 93 -19.08 -1.38 -10.76
C ALA A 93 -20.46 -1.31 -11.41
N VAL A 94 -20.92 -0.11 -11.78
CA VAL A 94 -22.25 0.14 -12.34
C VAL A 94 -22.31 1.49 -13.05
N GLY A 95 -23.05 1.58 -14.12
CA GLY A 95 -23.29 2.87 -14.79
C GLY A 95 -22.05 3.53 -15.39
N GLY A 96 -21.07 2.73 -15.82
CA GLY A 96 -19.79 3.24 -16.34
C GLY A 96 -18.85 3.78 -15.27
N ASP A 97 -19.11 3.51 -13.99
CA ASP A 97 -18.33 4.00 -12.85
C ASP A 97 -18.12 2.92 -11.79
N VAL A 98 -17.11 3.10 -10.93
CA VAL A 98 -16.86 2.24 -9.76
C VAL A 98 -17.12 3.07 -8.51
N ARG A 99 -18.06 2.64 -7.68
CA ARG A 99 -18.51 3.37 -6.49
C ARG A 99 -18.24 2.58 -5.23
N SER A 100 -17.67 3.23 -4.23
CA SER A 100 -17.44 2.62 -2.92
C SER A 100 -18.76 2.24 -2.25
N VAL A 101 -18.77 1.08 -1.58
CA VAL A 101 -19.86 0.65 -0.71
C VAL A 101 -19.63 1.23 0.68
N HIS A 102 -20.70 1.74 1.32
CA HIS A 102 -20.60 2.29 2.67
C HIS A 102 -20.26 1.20 3.68
N VAL A 103 -19.18 1.39 4.41
CA VAL A 103 -18.62 0.45 5.40
C VAL A 103 -19.00 0.86 6.83
N GLY A 104 -19.19 2.18 7.06
CA GLY A 104 -19.51 2.75 8.36
C GLY A 104 -18.27 3.14 9.17
N VAL A 105 -18.36 3.02 10.49
CA VAL A 105 -17.34 3.46 11.44
C VAL A 105 -16.35 2.34 11.77
N LEU A 106 -15.07 2.57 11.57
CA LEU A 106 -14.03 1.64 12.03
C LEU A 106 -13.86 1.68 13.55
N PRO A 107 -13.67 0.51 14.19
CA PRO A 107 -13.25 0.46 15.59
C PRO A 107 -11.90 1.16 15.85
N PRO A 108 -11.62 1.63 17.08
CA PRO A 108 -10.43 2.45 17.37
C PRO A 108 -9.09 1.83 16.94
N GLY A 109 -8.89 0.53 17.14
CA GLY A 109 -7.64 -0.14 16.77
C GLY A 109 -7.35 -0.12 15.27
N PRO A 110 -8.21 -0.70 14.41
CA PRO A 110 -8.08 -0.60 12.96
C PRO A 110 -8.05 0.85 12.45
N LEU A 111 -8.85 1.74 13.04
CA LEU A 111 -8.86 3.15 12.66
C LEU A 111 -7.49 3.80 12.82
N GLU A 112 -6.80 3.56 13.94
CA GLU A 112 -5.48 4.14 14.19
C GLU A 112 -4.44 3.65 13.18
N VAL A 113 -4.48 2.36 12.82
CA VAL A 113 -3.60 1.82 11.77
C VAL A 113 -3.88 2.50 10.43
N CYS A 114 -5.13 2.62 10.02
CA CYS A 114 -5.52 3.28 8.78
C CYS A 114 -5.11 4.76 8.77
N ARG A 115 -5.33 5.49 9.86
CA ARG A 115 -4.92 6.91 9.98
C ARG A 115 -3.42 7.10 9.81
N ARG A 116 -2.63 6.23 10.44
CA ARG A 116 -1.17 6.27 10.30
C ARG A 116 -0.75 6.01 8.86
N GLN A 117 -1.32 4.99 8.21
CA GLN A 117 -0.98 4.64 6.84
C GLN A 117 -1.41 5.74 5.85
N THR A 118 -2.58 6.31 6.00
CA THR A 118 -3.03 7.42 5.14
C THR A 118 -2.13 8.65 5.29
N ALA A 119 -1.72 9.00 6.52
CA ALA A 119 -0.78 10.08 6.76
C ALA A 119 0.61 9.78 6.15
N LEU A 120 1.09 8.55 6.30
CA LEU A 120 2.36 8.09 5.73
C LEU A 120 2.35 8.21 4.20
N HIS A 121 1.33 7.70 3.54
CA HIS A 121 1.20 7.75 2.09
C HIS A 121 1.15 9.18 1.55
N GLU A 122 0.38 10.06 2.20
CA GLU A 122 0.31 11.48 1.86
C GLU A 122 1.69 12.15 1.98
N MET A 123 2.41 11.87 3.08
CA MET A 123 3.75 12.45 3.28
C MET A 123 4.75 11.94 2.26
N ILE A 124 4.71 10.65 1.87
CA ILE A 124 5.57 10.08 0.82
C ILE A 124 5.29 10.77 -0.52
N ALA A 125 4.02 10.85 -0.91
CA ALA A 125 3.62 11.48 -2.17
C ALA A 125 4.08 12.94 -2.22
N ARG A 126 3.87 13.70 -1.15
CA ARG A 126 4.31 15.08 -1.04
C ARG A 126 5.82 15.21 -1.00
N ALA A 127 6.52 14.33 -0.28
CA ALA A 127 7.99 14.34 -0.25
C ALA A 127 8.57 14.23 -1.66
N GLY A 128 8.03 13.33 -2.48
CA GLY A 128 8.44 13.17 -3.88
C GLY A 128 8.07 14.37 -4.74
N HIS A 129 6.85 14.87 -4.63
CA HIS A 129 6.38 16.01 -5.42
C HIS A 129 7.11 17.32 -5.09
N GLU A 130 7.32 17.59 -3.81
CA GLU A 130 7.97 18.82 -3.32
C GLU A 130 9.51 18.72 -3.32
N GLY A 131 10.07 17.54 -3.49
CA GLY A 131 11.50 17.29 -3.34
C GLY A 131 11.98 17.58 -1.91
N SER A 132 11.25 17.13 -0.90
CA SER A 132 11.48 17.48 0.51
C SER A 132 12.13 16.35 1.30
N ASP A 133 13.43 16.47 1.60
CA ASP A 133 14.15 15.58 2.52
C ASP A 133 13.47 15.49 3.89
N THR A 134 12.96 16.61 4.38
CA THR A 134 12.32 16.67 5.70
C THR A 134 11.05 15.80 5.74
N LEU A 135 10.18 15.91 4.74
CA LEU A 135 8.98 15.10 4.65
C LEU A 135 9.31 13.61 4.48
N ALA A 136 10.32 13.28 3.67
CA ALA A 136 10.75 11.89 3.49
C ALA A 136 11.21 11.26 4.80
N VAL A 137 12.04 11.96 5.59
CA VAL A 137 12.48 11.47 6.90
C VAL A 137 11.32 11.40 7.89
N GLN A 138 10.41 12.37 7.88
CA GLN A 138 9.21 12.33 8.74
C GLN A 138 8.29 11.15 8.39
N ALA A 139 8.10 10.89 7.09
CA ALA A 139 7.34 9.71 6.65
C ALA A 139 7.97 8.42 7.16
N LEU A 140 9.29 8.26 7.02
CA LEU A 140 10.01 7.11 7.57
C LEU A 140 9.84 6.97 9.10
N CYS A 141 9.74 8.09 9.84
CA CYS A 141 9.49 8.03 11.27
C CYS A 141 8.07 7.53 11.64
N LEU A 142 7.11 7.57 10.71
CA LEU A 142 5.78 7.00 10.91
C LEU A 142 5.72 5.52 10.54
N ASP A 143 6.70 5.02 9.81
CA ASP A 143 6.75 3.62 9.42
C ASP A 143 6.97 2.73 10.67
N PRO A 144 6.18 1.66 10.87
CA PRO A 144 6.29 0.81 12.06
C PRO A 144 7.61 0.05 12.17
N TYR A 145 8.36 -0.08 11.09
CA TYR A 145 9.69 -0.73 11.08
C TYR A 145 10.84 0.23 11.43
N VAL A 146 10.57 1.53 11.53
CA VAL A 146 11.58 2.55 11.85
C VAL A 146 11.44 3.00 13.30
N ASN A 147 12.44 2.67 14.12
CA ASN A 147 12.37 2.84 15.58
C ASN A 147 13.05 4.13 16.10
N SER A 148 13.73 4.87 15.23
CA SER A 148 14.41 6.10 15.64
C SER A 148 14.62 7.08 14.49
N LEU A 149 14.74 8.37 14.81
CA LEU A 149 15.08 9.41 13.84
C LEU A 149 16.46 9.17 13.17
N THR A 150 17.41 8.61 13.91
CA THR A 150 18.72 8.25 13.37
C THR A 150 18.58 7.17 12.30
N GLN A 151 17.80 6.13 12.58
CA GLN A 151 17.51 5.07 11.62
C GLN A 151 16.80 5.64 10.37
N ALA A 152 15.77 6.47 10.54
CA ALA A 152 15.08 7.11 9.43
C ALA A 152 16.03 7.91 8.53
N ARG A 153 16.95 8.68 9.12
CA ARG A 153 17.94 9.46 8.37
C ARG A 153 18.94 8.57 7.62
N ASN A 154 19.38 7.48 8.23
CA ASN A 154 20.31 6.54 7.58
C ASN A 154 19.61 5.83 6.41
N VAL A 155 18.43 5.28 6.63
CA VAL A 155 17.61 4.67 5.56
C VAL A 155 17.41 5.65 4.41
N TRP A 156 17.02 6.89 4.69
CA TRP A 156 16.82 7.89 3.65
C TRP A 156 18.10 8.25 2.89
N LYS A 157 19.23 8.35 3.61
CA LYS A 157 20.54 8.59 3.00
C LYS A 157 20.93 7.48 2.03
N ASP A 158 20.79 6.22 2.47
CA ASP A 158 21.16 5.05 1.69
C ASP A 158 20.23 4.91 0.48
N TYR A 159 18.93 5.14 0.67
CA TYR A 159 17.93 5.12 -0.41
C TYR A 159 18.23 6.16 -1.49
N LYS A 160 18.58 7.39 -1.10
CA LYS A 160 18.97 8.43 -2.05
C LYS A 160 20.26 8.09 -2.82
N ALA A 161 21.20 7.42 -2.18
CA ALA A 161 22.43 7.02 -2.85
C ALA A 161 22.19 5.91 -3.87
N GLU A 162 21.39 4.91 -3.52
CA GLU A 162 21.07 3.77 -4.39
C GLU A 162 20.21 4.18 -5.59
N PHE A 163 19.20 5.01 -5.36
CA PHE A 163 18.22 5.41 -6.38
C PHE A 163 18.45 6.82 -6.95
N ALA A 164 19.68 7.34 -6.88
CA ALA A 164 20.01 8.72 -7.27
C ALA A 164 19.53 9.11 -8.68
N ASN A 165 19.56 8.17 -9.62
CA ASN A 165 19.14 8.40 -11.02
C ASN A 165 17.62 8.25 -11.25
N GLN A 166 16.87 7.80 -10.26
CA GLN A 166 15.43 7.52 -10.35
C GLN A 166 14.60 8.48 -9.50
N LEU A 167 15.22 9.06 -8.49
CA LEU A 167 14.57 10.00 -7.58
C LEU A 167 14.60 11.44 -8.14
N PRO A 168 13.55 12.21 -7.88
CA PRO A 168 13.59 13.65 -8.13
C PRO A 168 14.64 14.33 -7.24
N SER A 169 15.00 15.58 -7.58
CA SER A 169 15.92 16.35 -6.76
C SER A 169 15.29 16.72 -5.41
N PHE A 170 15.91 16.26 -4.33
CA PHE A 170 15.49 16.59 -2.96
C PHE A 170 16.33 17.71 -2.38
N LYS A 171 15.67 18.64 -1.67
CA LYS A 171 16.30 19.78 -1.02
C LYS A 171 16.08 19.73 0.49
N SER A 172 17.16 19.85 1.25
CA SER A 172 17.08 20.03 2.69
C SER A 172 16.55 21.44 3.01
N GLY A 173 15.52 21.56 3.84
CA GLY A 173 15.21 22.83 4.48
C GLY A 173 13.94 23.58 4.08
N LYS A 174 13.01 23.02 3.30
CA LYS A 174 11.65 23.60 3.29
C LYS A 174 10.95 23.31 4.62
N LYS A 175 10.66 24.33 5.40
CA LYS A 175 9.81 24.20 6.59
C LYS A 175 8.43 23.73 6.15
N TYR A 176 7.91 22.72 6.83
CA TYR A 176 6.53 22.27 6.68
C TYR A 176 5.59 23.44 7.01
N VAL A 177 4.84 23.90 6.03
CA VAL A 177 3.75 24.85 6.25
C VAL A 177 2.47 24.03 6.30
N SER A 178 1.81 24.02 7.45
CA SER A 178 0.50 23.36 7.62
C SER A 178 -0.49 23.94 6.63
N ILE A 179 -1.14 23.10 5.83
CA ILE A 179 -2.18 23.50 4.88
C ILE A 179 -3.52 23.80 5.58
N HIS A 180 -3.62 23.56 6.87
CA HIS A 180 -4.85 23.73 7.65
C HIS A 180 -4.99 25.10 8.32
N ALA A 181 -4.34 26.15 7.78
CA ALA A 181 -4.59 27.51 8.20
C ALA A 181 -5.39 28.24 7.11
N LYS A 182 -6.65 27.82 6.93
CA LYS A 182 -7.76 28.68 6.47
C LYS A 182 -9.08 28.03 6.81
#